data_79c155142a585bfd3bd1db1f795df528
#
_entry.id   79c155142a585bfd3bd1db1f795df528
#
_cell.length_a   1.000
_cell.length_b   1.000
_cell.length_c   1.000
_cell.angle_alpha   90.00
_cell.angle_beta   90.00
_cell.angle_gamma   90.00
#
_symmetry.space_group_name_H-M   'P 1'
#
loop_
_entity.id
_entity.type
_entity.pdbx_description
1 polymer ?
#
loop_
_entity_poly.entity_id
_entity_poly.type
_entity_poly.pdbx_seq_one_letter_code
_entity_poly.pdbx_strand_id
1 'polypeptide(L)'
;MCDMSYKLIVENYGKIEKAELEVAPLTLFVGDNNSGKSYLLSLLWALFSGEENGILYRGMDELLEKKFPKFYSGFMDILADDEVDGKYIVTDEQELLRIMNELFLLNKDDFVRSIFNYEGMSIGKIELKKGTNHHYKNKKVKKWKKAGAR
;
A
#
# COMPACT_ATOMS: atom_id res chain seq x y z
N MET A 1 -3.48 5.15 22.84
CA MET A 1 -3.14 4.49 21.57
C MET A 1 -4.03 5.09 20.49
N CYS A 2 -3.44 5.71 19.51
CA CYS A 2 -4.19 6.08 18.31
C CYS A 2 -4.46 4.81 17.53
N ASP A 3 -5.72 4.40 17.45
CA ASP A 3 -6.15 3.38 16.51
C ASP A 3 -6.09 3.97 15.10
N MET A 4 -4.88 4.02 14.54
CA MET A 4 -4.71 4.41 13.15
C MET A 4 -5.15 3.23 12.30
N SER A 5 -6.29 3.37 11.67
CA SER A 5 -6.74 2.45 10.63
C SER A 5 -6.45 3.05 9.26
N TYR A 6 -6.03 2.20 8.34
CA TYR A 6 -5.82 2.58 6.95
C TYR A 6 -6.78 1.80 6.06
N LYS A 7 -7.14 2.40 4.95
CA LYS A 7 -7.94 1.75 3.93
C LYS A 7 -7.10 1.58 2.67
N LEU A 8 -6.99 0.35 2.19
CA LEU A 8 -6.35 0.02 0.92
C LEU A 8 -7.42 -0.12 -0.16
N ILE A 9 -7.27 0.62 -1.24
CA ILE A 9 -8.13 0.56 -2.42
C ILE A 9 -7.36 -0.10 -3.55
N VAL A 10 -7.95 -1.13 -4.13
CA VAL A 10 -7.39 -1.91 -5.24
C VAL A 10 -8.41 -1.98 -6.37
N GLU A 11 -7.98 -1.68 -7.59
CA GLU A 11 -8.83 -1.76 -8.78
C GLU A 11 -8.13 -2.53 -9.89
N ASN A 12 -8.92 -3.32 -10.62
CA ASN A 12 -8.47 -4.11 -11.77
C ASN A 12 -7.23 -4.96 -11.49
N TYR A 13 -7.33 -5.83 -10.50
CA TYR A 13 -6.25 -6.71 -10.07
C TYR A 13 -6.67 -8.18 -10.16
N GLY A 14 -6.14 -8.90 -11.13
CA GLY A 14 -6.56 -10.26 -11.43
C GLY A 14 -8.07 -10.34 -11.71
N LYS A 15 -8.78 -11.08 -10.88
CA LYS A 15 -10.25 -11.23 -10.95
C LYS A 15 -11.02 -10.13 -10.20
N ILE A 16 -10.32 -9.23 -9.57
CA ILE A 16 -10.89 -8.19 -8.73
C ILE A 16 -11.09 -6.93 -9.56
N GLU A 17 -12.35 -6.53 -9.75
CA GLU A 17 -12.68 -5.26 -10.38
C GLU A 17 -12.35 -4.09 -9.42
N LYS A 18 -12.84 -4.20 -8.18
CA LYS A 18 -12.57 -3.23 -7.13
C LYS A 18 -12.68 -3.87 -5.75
N ALA A 19 -11.75 -3.55 -4.87
CA ALA A 19 -11.79 -3.89 -3.46
C ALA A 19 -11.38 -2.71 -2.59
N GLU A 20 -12.05 -2.55 -1.48
CA GLU A 20 -11.68 -1.63 -0.41
C GLU A 20 -11.49 -2.44 0.87
N LEU A 21 -10.29 -2.40 1.43
CA LEU A 21 -9.89 -3.18 2.59
C LEU A 21 -9.51 -2.25 3.73
N GLU A 22 -10.09 -2.44 4.90
CA GLU A 22 -9.55 -1.83 6.12
C GLU A 22 -8.34 -2.67 6.58
N VAL A 23 -7.19 -2.04 6.65
CA VAL A 23 -5.98 -2.67 7.18
C VAL A 23 -6.06 -2.63 8.70
N ALA A 24 -6.16 -3.79 9.31
CA ALA A 24 -6.25 -3.98 10.75
C ALA A 24 -5.18 -4.98 11.22
N PRO A 25 -4.83 -5.00 12.51
CA PRO A 25 -3.86 -5.96 13.05
C PRO A 25 -4.24 -7.42 12.78
N LEU A 26 -5.53 -7.70 12.67
CA LEU A 26 -6.07 -8.99 12.26
C LEU A 26 -7.10 -8.78 11.15
N THR A 27 -6.83 -9.34 9.99
CA THR A 27 -7.75 -9.30 8.83
C THR A 27 -8.01 -10.72 8.35
N LEU A 28 -9.28 -11.10 8.28
CA LEU A 28 -9.72 -12.41 7.82
C LEU A 28 -10.49 -12.30 6.51
N PHE A 29 -10.05 -13.01 5.48
CA PHE A 29 -10.75 -13.10 4.19
C PHE A 29 -11.61 -14.35 4.14
N VAL A 30 -12.90 -14.16 3.95
CA VAL A 30 -13.87 -15.24 3.83
C VAL A 30 -14.65 -15.07 2.52
N GLY A 31 -14.92 -16.16 1.84
CA GLY A 31 -15.69 -16.13 0.59
C GLY A 31 -15.49 -17.41 -0.22
N ASP A 32 -16.19 -17.48 -1.33
CA ASP A 32 -16.15 -18.62 -2.23
C ASP A 32 -14.75 -18.84 -2.83
N ASN A 33 -14.48 -20.07 -3.22
CA ASN A 33 -13.29 -20.39 -4.01
C ASN A 33 -13.30 -19.55 -5.28
N ASN A 34 -12.11 -19.10 -5.72
CA ASN A 34 -11.98 -18.28 -6.92
C ASN A 34 -12.52 -16.84 -6.80
N SER A 35 -12.68 -16.32 -5.59
CA SER A 35 -13.19 -14.97 -5.35
C SER A 35 -12.12 -13.87 -5.39
N GLY A 36 -10.84 -14.23 -5.58
CA GLY A 36 -9.73 -13.28 -5.55
C GLY A 36 -9.06 -13.09 -4.19
N LYS A 37 -9.43 -13.89 -3.17
CA LYS A 37 -8.82 -13.83 -1.82
C LYS A 37 -7.31 -13.99 -1.85
N SER A 38 -6.81 -14.97 -2.61
CA SER A 38 -5.38 -15.24 -2.71
C SER A 38 -4.61 -14.07 -3.33
N TYR A 39 -5.19 -13.38 -4.30
CA TYR A 39 -4.60 -12.16 -4.87
C TYR A 39 -4.47 -11.06 -3.82
N LEU A 40 -5.51 -10.80 -3.05
CA LEU A 40 -5.49 -9.79 -2.00
C LEU A 40 -4.54 -10.16 -0.86
N LEU A 41 -4.52 -11.41 -0.43
CA LEU A 41 -3.59 -11.89 0.59
C LEU A 41 -2.14 -11.75 0.14
N SER A 42 -1.83 -12.13 -1.10
CA SER A 42 -0.47 -11.98 -1.65
C SER A 42 -0.05 -10.52 -1.74
N LEU A 43 -0.96 -9.64 -2.16
CA LEU A 43 -0.70 -8.20 -2.21
C LEU A 43 -0.43 -7.63 -0.82
N LEU A 44 -1.27 -7.92 0.16
CA LEU A 44 -1.10 -7.46 1.53
C LEU A 44 0.20 -7.99 2.13
N TRP A 45 0.47 -9.28 1.95
CA TRP A 45 1.72 -9.87 2.41
C TRP A 45 2.93 -9.14 1.82
N ALA A 46 2.95 -8.91 0.52
CA ALA A 46 4.04 -8.22 -0.15
C ALA A 46 4.19 -6.75 0.31
N LEU A 47 3.09 -6.06 0.57
CA LEU A 47 3.13 -4.68 1.07
C LEU A 47 3.68 -4.58 2.50
N PHE A 48 3.41 -5.58 3.35
CA PHE A 48 3.75 -5.52 4.76
C PHE A 48 4.97 -6.35 5.15
N SER A 49 5.47 -7.22 4.28
CA SER A 49 6.61 -8.07 4.58
C SER A 49 7.96 -7.36 4.54
N GLY A 50 7.97 -6.11 4.15
CA GLY A 50 9.18 -5.28 4.22
C GLY A 50 10.30 -5.66 3.27
N GLU A 51 10.00 -5.97 2.11
CA GLU A 51 10.59 -6.80 1.18
C GLU A 51 11.88 -6.64 0.52
N GLU A 52 12.48 -7.72 0.35
CA GLU A 52 13.81 -7.95 -0.21
C GLU A 52 14.05 -7.32 -1.60
N ASN A 53 13.02 -7.01 -2.33
CA ASN A 53 13.17 -6.60 -3.72
C ASN A 53 13.20 -5.08 -3.97
N GLY A 54 12.82 -4.26 -3.01
CA GLY A 54 12.85 -2.80 -3.15
C GLY A 54 12.13 -2.23 -4.37
N ILE A 55 11.35 -3.04 -5.08
CA ILE A 55 10.68 -2.64 -6.34
C ILE A 55 9.74 -1.47 -6.11
N LEU A 56 9.02 -1.49 -5.01
CA LEU A 56 8.07 -0.45 -4.66
C LEU A 56 8.75 0.92 -4.43
N TYR A 57 10.02 0.91 -4.06
CA TYR A 57 10.80 2.11 -3.74
C TYR A 57 11.70 2.58 -4.88
N ARG A 58 11.60 1.98 -6.06
CA ARG A 58 12.36 2.42 -7.23
C ARG A 58 11.98 3.84 -7.61
N GLY A 59 12.98 4.66 -7.84
CA GLY A 59 12.78 6.07 -8.19
C GLY A 59 12.32 6.96 -7.04
N MET A 60 12.38 6.46 -5.79
CA MET A 60 11.98 7.21 -4.61
C MET A 60 12.79 8.50 -4.46
N ASP A 61 14.10 8.46 -4.62
CA ASP A 61 14.97 9.62 -4.48
C ASP A 61 14.56 10.75 -5.43
N GLU A 62 14.40 10.44 -6.70
CA GLU A 62 13.97 11.41 -7.71
C GLU A 62 12.56 11.94 -7.45
N LEU A 63 11.66 11.08 -7.00
CA LEU A 63 10.29 11.46 -6.64
C LEU A 63 10.27 12.42 -5.46
N LEU A 64 11.01 12.11 -4.40
CA LEU A 64 11.07 12.92 -3.18
C LEU A 64 11.72 14.28 -3.46
N GLU A 65 12.83 14.29 -4.20
CA GLU A 65 13.51 15.53 -4.57
C GLU A 65 12.61 16.48 -5.34
N LYS A 66 11.85 15.96 -6.30
CA LYS A 66 10.97 16.76 -7.16
C LYS A 66 9.67 17.20 -6.49
N LYS A 67 8.99 16.28 -5.81
CA LYS A 67 7.63 16.51 -5.31
C LYS A 67 7.56 16.82 -3.81
N PHE A 68 8.52 16.37 -3.04
CA PHE A 68 8.54 16.49 -1.58
C PHE A 68 9.90 16.99 -1.06
N PRO A 69 10.37 18.18 -1.52
CA PRO A 69 11.75 18.63 -1.25
C PRO A 69 12.06 18.84 0.23
N LYS A 70 11.08 19.24 1.03
CA LYS A 70 11.27 19.40 2.48
C LYS A 70 11.46 18.07 3.18
N PHE A 71 10.65 17.06 2.80
CA PHE A 71 10.80 15.70 3.30
C PHE A 71 12.13 15.09 2.88
N TYR A 72 12.51 15.27 1.61
CA TYR A 72 13.78 14.79 1.07
C TYR A 72 14.98 15.38 1.79
N SER A 73 14.99 16.69 2.02
CA SER A 73 16.06 17.36 2.77
C SER A 73 16.22 16.80 4.19
N GLY A 74 15.12 16.65 4.92
CA GLY A 74 15.14 16.05 6.26
C GLY A 74 15.60 14.59 6.27
N PHE A 75 15.20 13.81 5.28
CA PHE A 75 15.61 12.42 5.11
C PHE A 75 17.11 12.31 4.82
N MET A 76 17.64 13.13 3.93
CA MET A 76 19.07 13.17 3.60
C MET A 76 19.92 13.63 4.79
N ASP A 77 19.44 14.58 5.59
CA ASP A 77 20.12 15.02 6.81
C ASP A 77 20.24 13.87 7.83
N ILE A 78 19.20 13.04 7.96
CA ILE A 78 19.25 11.86 8.83
C ILE A 78 20.25 10.83 8.32
N LEU A 79 20.26 10.56 7.01
CA LEU A 79 21.18 9.58 6.42
C LEU A 79 22.66 10.02 6.48
N ALA A 80 22.92 11.32 6.47
CA ALA A 80 24.28 11.88 6.52
C ALA A 80 24.90 11.85 7.92
N ASP A 81 24.11 11.57 8.96
CA ASP A 81 24.57 11.61 10.33
C ASP A 81 24.79 10.19 10.87
N ASP A 82 26.01 9.91 11.32
CA ASP A 82 26.38 8.63 11.93
C ASP A 82 25.72 8.42 13.31
N GLU A 83 25.24 9.48 13.94
CA GLU A 83 24.51 9.43 15.20
C GLU A 83 23.00 9.55 14.96
N VAL A 84 22.34 8.43 14.75
CA VAL A 84 20.88 8.36 14.46
C VAL A 84 20.02 8.57 15.72
N ASP A 85 20.62 8.60 16.89
CA ASP A 85 19.88 8.68 18.15
C ASP A 85 19.13 10.02 18.30
N GLY A 86 17.81 9.94 18.26
CA GLY A 86 16.92 11.07 18.53
C GLY A 86 16.57 11.95 17.33
N LYS A 87 17.01 11.63 16.12
CA LYS A 87 16.60 12.34 14.90
C LYS A 87 15.39 11.68 14.26
N TYR A 88 14.44 12.50 13.89
CA TYR A 88 13.24 12.05 13.17
C TYR A 88 12.80 13.12 12.17
N ILE A 89 12.18 12.67 11.11
CA ILE A 89 11.59 13.55 10.12
C ILE A 89 10.26 14.06 10.64
N VAL A 90 10.13 15.38 10.72
CA VAL A 90 8.85 16.00 11.05
C VAL A 90 8.01 16.07 9.79
N THR A 91 7.02 15.20 9.73
CA THR A 91 6.06 15.18 8.63
C THR A 91 4.68 14.82 9.17
N ASP A 92 3.64 15.17 8.43
CA ASP A 92 2.29 14.75 8.77
C ASP A 92 1.91 13.42 8.07
N GLU A 93 0.90 12.75 8.61
CA GLU A 93 0.40 11.49 8.08
C GLU A 93 -0.09 11.62 6.62
N GLN A 94 -0.69 12.76 6.27
CA GLN A 94 -1.20 12.98 4.92
C GLN A 94 -0.05 13.08 3.90
N GLU A 95 1.05 13.69 4.27
CA GLU A 95 2.24 13.75 3.42
C GLU A 95 2.84 12.36 3.19
N LEU A 96 2.95 11.55 4.24
CA LEU A 96 3.39 10.15 4.12
C LEU A 96 2.48 9.33 3.19
N LEU A 97 1.17 9.47 3.34
CA LEU A 97 0.21 8.81 2.46
C LEU A 97 0.35 9.25 1.00
N ARG A 98 0.58 10.53 0.75
CA ARG A 98 0.85 11.05 -0.60
C ARG A 98 2.12 10.47 -1.19
N ILE A 99 3.20 10.40 -0.42
CA ILE A 99 4.46 9.78 -0.85
C ILE A 99 4.22 8.31 -1.21
N MET A 100 3.56 7.55 -0.36
CA MET A 100 3.26 6.14 -0.61
C MET A 100 2.40 5.95 -1.86
N ASN A 101 1.38 6.76 -2.04
CA ASN A 101 0.50 6.67 -3.22
C ASN A 101 1.22 7.03 -4.52
N GLU A 102 2.14 7.99 -4.50
CA GLU A 102 2.99 8.32 -5.65
C GLU A 102 3.96 7.16 -5.99
N LEU A 103 4.51 6.49 -4.99
CA LEU A 103 5.35 5.31 -5.19
C LEU A 103 4.53 4.15 -5.78
N PHE A 104 3.31 3.94 -5.33
CA PHE A 104 2.40 2.96 -5.93
C PHE A 104 2.11 3.29 -7.39
N LEU A 105 1.80 4.53 -7.69
CA LEU A 105 1.52 4.97 -9.04
C LEU A 105 2.70 4.71 -9.99
N LEU A 106 3.91 4.91 -9.49
CA LEU A 106 5.15 4.73 -10.25
C LEU A 106 5.48 3.25 -10.51
N ASN A 107 5.28 2.39 -9.51
CA ASN A 107 5.84 1.04 -9.47
C ASN A 107 4.81 -0.10 -9.43
N LYS A 108 3.52 0.20 -9.44
CA LYS A 108 2.44 -0.75 -9.19
C LYS A 108 2.48 -2.02 -10.06
N ASP A 109 2.73 -1.87 -11.35
CA ASP A 109 2.71 -3.01 -12.28
C ASP A 109 3.92 -3.91 -12.09
N ASP A 110 5.12 -3.34 -11.96
CA ASP A 110 6.34 -4.11 -11.68
C ASP A 110 6.25 -4.81 -10.32
N PHE A 111 5.64 -4.15 -9.34
CA PHE A 111 5.42 -4.71 -8.02
C PHE A 111 4.52 -5.95 -8.06
N VAL A 112 3.36 -5.88 -8.71
CA VAL A 112 2.46 -7.05 -8.79
C VAL A 112 3.02 -8.16 -9.67
N ARG A 113 3.77 -7.84 -10.72
CA ARG A 113 4.50 -8.84 -11.51
C ARG A 113 5.50 -9.62 -10.67
N SER A 114 6.20 -8.93 -9.76
CA SER A 114 7.17 -9.58 -8.87
C SER A 114 6.52 -10.55 -7.88
N ILE A 115 5.34 -10.23 -7.38
CA ILE A 115 4.60 -11.09 -6.43
C ILE A 115 4.32 -12.47 -7.03
N PHE A 116 3.93 -12.50 -8.30
CA PHE A 116 3.53 -13.73 -8.99
C PHE A 116 4.58 -14.27 -9.95
N ASN A 117 5.70 -13.57 -10.08
CA ASN A 117 6.71 -13.88 -11.10
C ASN A 117 6.07 -14.08 -12.50
N TYR A 118 5.16 -13.18 -12.86
CA TYR A 118 4.38 -13.24 -14.09
C TYR A 118 4.26 -11.89 -14.78
N GLU A 119 4.85 -11.77 -15.96
CA GLU A 119 4.91 -10.52 -16.74
C GLU A 119 3.53 -10.01 -17.22
N GLY A 120 2.56 -10.90 -17.37
CA GLY A 120 1.20 -10.55 -17.75
C GLY A 120 0.36 -9.94 -16.64
N MET A 121 0.90 -9.86 -15.42
CA MET A 121 0.15 -9.30 -14.28
C MET A 121 0.17 -7.78 -14.30
N SER A 122 -0.98 -7.19 -14.05
CA SER A 122 -1.14 -5.74 -13.93
C SER A 122 -2.18 -5.40 -12.88
N ILE A 123 -2.14 -4.16 -12.43
CA ILE A 123 -3.12 -3.61 -11.49
C ILE A 123 -3.51 -2.20 -11.93
N GLY A 124 -4.80 -1.91 -11.94
CA GLY A 124 -5.29 -0.60 -12.34
C GLY A 124 -4.97 0.47 -11.29
N LYS A 125 -5.15 0.15 -10.02
CA LYS A 125 -4.93 1.09 -8.93
C LYS A 125 -4.54 0.39 -7.63
N ILE A 126 -3.59 0.98 -6.92
CA ILE A 126 -3.34 0.76 -5.49
C ILE A 126 -3.33 2.13 -4.83
N GLU A 127 -4.16 2.33 -3.83
CA GLU A 127 -4.21 3.60 -3.09
C GLU A 127 -4.40 3.32 -1.60
N LEU A 128 -3.62 4.01 -0.78
CA LEU A 128 -3.73 3.96 0.66
C LEU A 128 -4.37 5.26 1.16
N LYS A 129 -5.44 5.13 1.93
CA LYS A 129 -6.13 6.26 2.57
C LYS A 129 -6.18 6.07 4.08
N LYS A 130 -6.37 7.16 4.80
CA LYS A 130 -6.71 7.09 6.20
C LYS A 130 -8.08 6.44 6.36
N GLY A 131 -8.17 5.45 7.24
CA GLY A 131 -9.42 4.82 7.61
C GLY A 131 -10.25 5.72 8.53
N THR A 132 -11.54 5.43 8.63
CA THR A 132 -12.39 6.08 9.61
C THR A 132 -12.25 5.36 10.94
N ASN A 133 -11.96 6.11 12.01
CA ASN A 133 -11.99 5.58 13.38
C ASN A 133 -13.41 5.12 13.72
N HIS A 134 -13.69 3.86 13.47
CA HIS A 134 -14.87 3.23 14.00
C HIS A 134 -14.43 2.22 15.05
N HIS A 135 -14.88 2.43 16.28
CA HIS A 135 -14.89 1.36 17.27
C HIS A 135 -15.35 0.06 16.59
N TYR A 136 -14.66 -1.03 16.88
CA TYR A 136 -14.97 -2.38 16.38
C TYR A 136 -16.46 -2.72 16.53
N LYS A 137 -17.28 -2.24 15.62
CA LYS A 137 -18.60 -2.79 15.39
C LYS A 137 -18.47 -3.75 14.23
N ASN A 138 -18.89 -4.99 14.42
CA ASN A 138 -18.94 -6.04 13.40
C ASN A 138 -19.41 -5.48 12.06
N LYS A 139 -18.48 -5.01 11.24
CA LYS A 139 -18.81 -4.57 9.89
C LYS A 139 -18.82 -5.79 8.99
N LYS A 140 -19.99 -6.07 8.42
CA LYS A 140 -20.09 -7.01 7.31
C LYS A 140 -19.11 -6.60 6.24
N VAL A 141 -18.23 -7.51 5.81
CA VAL A 141 -17.30 -7.30 4.72
C VAL A 141 -18.09 -6.85 3.50
N LYS A 142 -17.77 -5.66 2.97
CA LYS A 142 -18.34 -5.22 1.71
C LYS A 142 -17.90 -6.20 0.62
N LYS A 143 -18.86 -6.76 -0.11
CA LYS A 143 -18.55 -7.61 -1.25
C LYS A 143 -17.82 -6.78 -2.30
N TRP A 144 -16.64 -7.23 -2.71
CA TRP A 144 -15.98 -6.66 -3.88
C TRP A 144 -16.59 -7.23 -5.16
N LYS A 145 -16.58 -6.45 -6.21
CA LYS A 145 -17.01 -6.91 -7.53
C LYS A 145 -15.89 -7.69 -8.21
N LYS A 146 -16.23 -8.81 -8.81
CA LYS A 146 -15.31 -9.59 -9.63
C LYS A 146 -15.24 -8.98 -11.03
N ALA A 147 -14.03 -8.86 -11.58
CA ALA A 147 -13.85 -8.50 -12.97
C ALA A 147 -14.43 -9.63 -13.87
N GLY A 148 -15.19 -9.25 -14.91
CA GLY A 148 -15.77 -10.20 -15.86
C GLY A 148 -16.92 -11.05 -15.33
N ALA A 149 -17.51 -10.73 -14.19
CA ALA A 149 -18.78 -11.30 -13.75
C ALA A 149 -19.90 -10.79 -14.66
N ARG A 150 -20.30 -11.61 -15.60
CA ARG A 150 -21.49 -11.40 -16.43
C ARG A 150 -22.69 -12.12 -15.85
#